data_00a45a63e523e458ee31b8bd42eb4c54
#
_entry.id   00a45a63e523e458ee31b8bd42eb4c54
#
_cell.length_a   1.000
_cell.length_b   1.000
_cell.length_c   1.000
_cell.angle_alpha   90.00
_cell.angle_beta   90.00
_cell.angle_gamma   90.00
#
_symmetry.space_group_name_H-M   'P 1'
#
loop_
_entity.id
_entity.type
_entity.pdbx_description
1 polymer ?
#
loop_
_entity_poly.entity_id
_entity_poly.type
_entity_poly.pdbx_seq_one_letter_code
_entity_poly.pdbx_strand_id
1 'polypeptide(L)'
;MYRTTVVACLFALLFGLCVVSAKADEANQSTKITFNNPVEIPGKVLKAGTYWFTILRDDPDQNVVQIWNSTRQHLLDTVVTLPDYRTPTPNHTIIKFEERASNSPEALRAWFYPGQNYGHAFIYSETEARNIAKRTGRPVLSMRDDVAANSSKPAKSAHDASVVAMKNANVQAINSTGQEVDKSQAIQPEPNQTSASRR
;
A
#
# COMPACT_ATOMS: atom_id res chain seq x y z
N MET A 1 -2.84 49.76 -42.46
CA MET A 1 -1.82 48.76 -42.14
C MET A 1 -1.71 48.68 -40.64
N TYR A 2 -2.47 47.80 -40.00
CA TYR A 2 -2.30 47.48 -38.56
C TYR A 2 -2.17 45.98 -38.41
N ARG A 3 -0.99 45.55 -38.00
CA ARG A 3 -0.69 44.17 -37.66
C ARG A 3 -1.17 43.92 -36.23
N THR A 4 -2.25 43.19 -36.06
CA THR A 4 -2.73 42.69 -34.80
C THR A 4 -1.94 41.41 -34.45
N THR A 5 -1.05 41.53 -33.50
CA THR A 5 -0.34 40.39 -32.93
C THR A 5 -1.26 39.70 -31.91
N VAL A 6 -1.75 38.53 -32.27
CA VAL A 6 -2.51 37.68 -31.36
C VAL A 6 -1.51 36.96 -30.46
N VAL A 7 -1.43 37.36 -29.22
CA VAL A 7 -0.70 36.63 -28.17
C VAL A 7 -1.59 35.47 -27.69
N ALA A 8 -1.32 34.29 -28.18
CA ALA A 8 -1.94 33.07 -27.67
C ALA A 8 -1.30 32.71 -26.33
N CYS A 9 -2.02 32.97 -25.24
CA CYS A 9 -1.67 32.45 -23.93
C CYS A 9 -1.92 30.93 -23.91
N LEU A 10 -0.88 30.14 -24.10
CA LEU A 10 -0.88 28.69 -23.77
C LEU A 10 -0.91 28.57 -22.26
N PHE A 11 -2.08 28.35 -21.68
CA PHE A 11 -2.21 27.79 -20.33
C PHE A 11 -1.84 26.30 -20.38
N ALA A 12 -0.57 25.99 -20.14
CA ALA A 12 -0.15 24.64 -19.86
C ALA A 12 -0.68 24.25 -18.47
N LEU A 13 -1.78 23.51 -18.45
CA LEU A 13 -2.21 22.79 -17.27
C LEU A 13 -1.09 21.76 -16.93
N LEU A 14 -0.23 22.12 -15.98
CA LEU A 14 0.63 21.15 -15.30
C LEU A 14 -0.26 20.28 -14.42
N PHE A 15 -0.78 19.21 -15.00
CA PHE A 15 -1.18 18.04 -14.23
C PHE A 15 0.09 17.49 -13.58
N GLY A 16 0.28 17.80 -12.30
CA GLY A 16 1.36 17.24 -11.50
C GLY A 16 1.18 15.72 -11.41
N LEU A 17 1.84 14.99 -12.32
CA LEU A 17 2.08 13.57 -12.13
C LEU A 17 2.85 13.44 -10.80
N CYS A 18 2.21 12.87 -9.78
CA CYS A 18 2.90 12.38 -8.61
C CYS A 18 3.88 11.28 -9.05
N VAL A 19 5.12 11.67 -9.34
CA VAL A 19 6.15 10.69 -9.65
C VAL A 19 6.59 10.05 -8.33
N VAL A 20 6.05 8.87 -8.06
CA VAL A 20 6.58 8.01 -6.98
C VAL A 20 7.92 7.47 -7.47
N SER A 21 9.02 8.08 -7.01
CA SER A 21 10.35 7.53 -7.27
C SER A 21 10.59 6.35 -6.33
N ALA A 22 10.43 5.13 -6.83
CA ALA A 22 10.77 3.91 -6.12
C ALA A 22 12.11 3.38 -6.64
N LYS A 23 13.10 3.23 -5.74
CA LYS A 23 14.35 2.50 -6.01
C LYS A 23 14.30 1.18 -5.24
N ALA A 24 14.47 0.07 -5.94
CA ALA A 24 14.47 -1.27 -5.39
C ALA A 24 15.90 -1.79 -5.25
N ASP A 25 16.18 -2.52 -4.16
CA ASP A 25 17.45 -3.23 -3.91
C ASP A 25 17.15 -4.73 -3.98
N GLU A 26 17.62 -5.39 -5.04
CA GLU A 26 17.27 -6.78 -5.36
C GLU A 26 17.74 -7.80 -4.31
N ALA A 27 18.84 -7.51 -3.59
CA ALA A 27 19.42 -8.47 -2.65
C ALA A 27 18.56 -8.71 -1.39
N ASN A 28 17.64 -7.80 -1.04
CA ASN A 28 16.89 -7.84 0.22
C ASN A 28 15.38 -7.54 0.08
N GLN A 29 14.81 -7.59 -1.14
CA GLN A 29 13.43 -7.14 -1.39
C GLN A 29 13.10 -5.84 -0.63
N SER A 30 13.89 -4.82 -0.94
CA SER A 30 13.85 -3.55 -0.24
C SER A 30 13.56 -2.42 -1.22
N THR A 31 12.56 -1.60 -0.92
CA THR A 31 12.14 -0.51 -1.78
C THR A 31 12.14 0.81 -1.03
N LYS A 32 12.76 1.83 -1.62
CA LYS A 32 12.66 3.21 -1.16
C LYS A 32 11.47 3.88 -1.85
N ILE A 33 10.50 4.33 -1.06
CA ILE A 33 9.23 4.90 -1.55
C ILE A 33 9.11 6.33 -1.03
N THR A 34 8.72 7.26 -1.89
CA THR A 34 8.42 8.64 -1.50
C THR A 34 6.94 8.91 -1.71
N PHE A 35 6.24 9.27 -0.64
CA PHE A 35 4.85 9.70 -0.65
C PHE A 35 4.77 11.22 -0.63
N ASN A 36 4.07 11.82 -1.58
CA ASN A 36 3.86 13.27 -1.63
C ASN A 36 2.72 13.73 -0.71
N ASN A 37 1.85 12.81 -0.32
CA ASN A 37 0.73 13.05 0.59
C ASN A 37 0.81 12.06 1.78
N PRO A 38 0.10 12.32 2.88
CA PRO A 38 -0.05 11.35 3.95
C PRO A 38 -0.69 10.06 3.44
N VAL A 39 -0.20 8.91 3.92
CA VAL A 39 -0.67 7.56 3.55
C VAL A 39 -1.03 6.79 4.81
N GLU A 40 -2.20 6.18 4.82
CA GLU A 40 -2.64 5.29 5.89
C GLU A 40 -2.06 3.89 5.66
N ILE A 41 -1.38 3.38 6.67
CA ILE A 41 -0.89 2.00 6.77
C ILE A 41 -1.56 1.34 7.98
N PRO A 42 -1.53 0.01 8.14
CA PRO A 42 -2.09 -0.62 9.33
C PRO A 42 -1.56 0.05 10.61
N GLY A 43 -2.46 0.48 11.49
CA GLY A 43 -2.16 1.05 12.80
C GLY A 43 -1.73 2.52 12.82
N LYS A 44 -1.46 3.18 11.68
CA LYS A 44 -1.06 4.61 11.67
C LYS A 44 -1.15 5.30 10.32
N VAL A 45 -0.97 6.61 10.33
CA VAL A 45 -0.81 7.43 9.14
C VAL A 45 0.64 7.88 9.02
N LEU A 46 1.29 7.53 7.92
CA LEU A 46 2.60 8.07 7.54
C LEU A 46 2.41 9.50 6.98
N LYS A 47 3.23 10.43 7.40
CA LYS A 47 3.29 11.77 6.80
C LYS A 47 3.86 11.71 5.38
N ALA A 48 3.64 12.74 4.57
CA ALA A 48 4.39 12.90 3.32
C ALA A 48 5.89 12.81 3.62
N GLY A 49 6.62 12.02 2.81
CA GLY A 49 8.04 11.77 3.06
C GLY A 49 8.55 10.49 2.42
N THR A 50 9.81 10.18 2.68
CA THR A 50 10.49 9.01 2.12
C THR A 50 10.64 7.92 3.18
N TYR A 51 10.33 6.68 2.79
CA TYR A 51 10.35 5.49 3.63
C TYR A 51 11.03 4.33 2.92
N TRP A 52 11.52 3.37 3.70
CA TRP A 52 11.97 2.10 3.18
C TRP A 52 10.99 1.00 3.60
N PHE A 53 10.56 0.22 2.63
CA PHE A 53 9.80 -1.00 2.83
C PHE A 53 10.73 -2.18 2.60
N THR A 54 10.83 -3.08 3.55
CA THR A 54 11.72 -4.25 3.50
C THR A 54 11.00 -5.48 4.00
N ILE A 55 11.30 -6.62 3.41
CA ILE A 55 10.86 -7.89 3.98
C ILE A 55 11.73 -8.23 5.18
N LEU A 56 11.11 -8.71 6.25
CA LEU A 56 11.82 -9.18 7.44
C LEU A 56 12.66 -10.42 7.10
N ARG A 57 13.97 -10.36 7.36
CA ARG A 57 14.93 -11.35 6.86
C ARG A 57 14.78 -12.75 7.41
N ASP A 58 14.38 -12.88 8.67
CA ASP A 58 14.19 -14.15 9.36
C ASP A 58 12.76 -14.69 9.26
N ASP A 59 11.94 -14.11 8.37
CA ASP A 59 10.61 -14.60 8.07
C ASP A 59 10.64 -15.54 6.86
N PRO A 60 10.49 -16.87 7.06
CA PRO A 60 10.54 -17.85 5.97
C PRO A 60 9.38 -17.70 4.99
N ASP A 61 8.24 -17.17 5.42
CA ASP A 61 7.05 -16.98 4.58
C ASP A 61 7.11 -15.67 3.78
N GLN A 62 8.08 -14.81 4.08
CA GLN A 62 8.28 -13.50 3.42
C GLN A 62 7.02 -12.62 3.41
N ASN A 63 6.21 -12.72 4.45
CA ASN A 63 4.94 -12.00 4.57
C ASN A 63 4.95 -10.92 5.67
N VAL A 64 6.11 -10.64 6.25
CA VAL A 64 6.29 -9.58 7.24
C VAL A 64 7.06 -8.42 6.62
N VAL A 65 6.41 -7.27 6.55
CA VAL A 65 6.96 -6.03 6.01
C VAL A 65 7.36 -5.10 7.13
N GLN A 66 8.60 -4.63 7.10
CA GLN A 66 9.12 -3.59 7.97
C GLN A 66 9.13 -2.24 7.25
N ILE A 67 8.66 -1.21 7.91
CA ILE A 67 8.65 0.17 7.40
C ILE A 67 9.62 1.01 8.21
N TRP A 68 10.61 1.57 7.53
CA TRP A 68 11.70 2.35 8.12
C TRP A 68 11.64 3.81 7.67
N ASN A 69 12.26 4.68 8.46
CA ASN A 69 12.48 6.05 8.03
C ASN A 69 13.44 6.15 6.83
N SER A 70 13.57 7.33 6.25
CA SER A 70 14.39 7.60 5.04
C SER A 70 15.86 7.20 5.19
N THR A 71 16.41 7.19 6.40
CA THR A 71 17.81 6.84 6.69
C THR A 71 18.00 5.37 7.08
N ARG A 72 16.93 4.58 7.20
CA ARG A 72 16.91 3.19 7.71
C ARG A 72 17.42 3.04 9.15
N GLN A 73 17.49 4.08 9.91
CA GLN A 73 17.96 4.05 11.30
C GLN A 73 16.84 3.76 12.30
N HIS A 74 15.60 4.15 11.96
CA HIS A 74 14.44 3.98 12.82
C HIS A 74 13.41 3.11 12.13
N LEU A 75 13.14 1.94 12.73
CA LEU A 75 12.01 1.09 12.39
C LEU A 75 10.74 1.75 12.91
N LEU A 76 9.83 2.09 12.00
CA LEU A 76 8.60 2.79 12.31
C LEU A 76 7.44 1.83 12.56
N ASP A 77 7.46 0.70 11.82
CA ASP A 77 6.38 -0.28 11.88
C ASP A 77 6.81 -1.66 11.41
N THR A 78 6.05 -2.69 11.85
CA THR A 78 6.18 -4.06 11.38
C THR A 78 4.77 -4.62 11.20
N VAL A 79 4.41 -4.94 9.96
CA VAL A 79 3.08 -5.39 9.59
C VAL A 79 3.13 -6.75 8.91
N VAL A 80 2.11 -7.57 9.16
CA VAL A 80 1.91 -8.84 8.46
C VAL A 80 1.04 -8.58 7.23
N THR A 81 1.33 -9.28 6.15
CA THR A 81 0.65 -9.14 4.86
C THR A 81 0.17 -10.50 4.36
N LEU A 82 -0.74 -10.51 3.39
CA LEU A 82 -1.06 -11.70 2.62
C LEU A 82 -0.47 -11.59 1.21
N PRO A 83 -0.15 -12.74 0.57
CA PRO A 83 0.23 -12.73 -0.83
C PRO A 83 -0.89 -12.15 -1.71
N ASP A 84 -0.55 -11.21 -2.58
CA ASP A 84 -1.38 -10.69 -3.67
C ASP A 84 -0.68 -11.00 -4.99
N TYR A 85 -1.41 -11.55 -5.96
CA TYR A 85 -0.82 -11.99 -7.22
C TYR A 85 -1.16 -11.05 -8.36
N ARG A 86 -0.20 -10.89 -9.27
CA ARG A 86 -0.32 -10.02 -10.42
C ARG A 86 0.25 -10.64 -11.69
N THR A 87 -0.45 -10.46 -12.80
CA THR A 87 0.00 -10.79 -14.13
C THR A 87 -0.21 -9.58 -15.05
N PRO A 88 0.81 -9.13 -15.80
CA PRO A 88 2.19 -9.67 -15.86
C PRO A 88 3.05 -9.28 -14.66
N THR A 89 4.18 -9.96 -14.50
CA THR A 89 5.22 -9.61 -13.51
C THR A 89 5.71 -8.18 -13.74
N PRO A 90 5.69 -7.31 -12.73
CA PRO A 90 6.14 -5.92 -12.90
C PRO A 90 7.67 -5.83 -12.99
N ASN A 91 8.17 -4.94 -13.83
CA ASN A 91 9.60 -4.61 -13.93
C ASN A 91 10.00 -3.41 -13.05
N HIS A 92 9.07 -2.86 -12.30
CA HIS A 92 9.27 -1.76 -11.37
C HIS A 92 8.40 -1.96 -10.12
N THR A 93 8.70 -1.24 -9.05
CA THR A 93 7.86 -1.26 -7.84
C THR A 93 6.48 -0.72 -8.15
N ILE A 94 5.45 -1.44 -7.69
CA ILE A 94 4.06 -1.00 -7.76
C ILE A 94 3.51 -0.87 -6.36
N ILE A 95 2.94 0.28 -6.06
CA ILE A 95 2.15 0.55 -4.86
C ILE A 95 0.71 0.70 -5.28
N LYS A 96 -0.17 -0.08 -4.67
CA LYS A 96 -1.62 0.06 -4.83
C LYS A 96 -2.21 0.72 -3.60
N PHE A 97 -3.15 1.61 -3.82
CA PHE A 97 -3.93 2.27 -2.79
C PHE A 97 -5.40 1.87 -2.89
N GLU A 98 -6.10 1.99 -1.79
CA GLU A 98 -7.55 2.04 -1.78
C GLU A 98 -7.97 3.45 -2.18
N GLU A 99 -8.56 3.59 -3.38
CA GLU A 99 -9.01 4.88 -3.92
C GLU A 99 -10.09 5.49 -3.05
N ARG A 100 -9.97 6.79 -2.77
CA ARG A 100 -10.90 7.54 -1.91
C ARG A 100 -11.37 8.83 -2.54
N ALA A 101 -12.52 9.30 -2.03
CA ALA A 101 -12.91 10.70 -2.22
C ALA A 101 -11.85 11.62 -1.59
N SER A 102 -11.59 12.76 -2.24
CA SER A 102 -10.65 13.80 -1.81
C SER A 102 -10.85 14.19 -0.35
N ASN A 103 -9.78 14.36 0.41
CA ASN A 103 -9.62 14.87 1.77
C ASN A 103 -9.30 13.84 2.88
N SER A 104 -9.06 12.58 2.56
CA SER A 104 -8.55 11.61 3.52
C SER A 104 -7.25 11.00 3.00
N PRO A 105 -6.29 10.60 3.87
CA PRO A 105 -5.11 9.85 3.43
C PRO A 105 -5.54 8.58 2.69
N GLU A 106 -4.91 8.27 1.57
CA GLU A 106 -5.14 6.99 0.88
C GLU A 106 -4.61 5.84 1.72
N ALA A 107 -5.35 4.74 1.80
CA ALA A 107 -4.87 3.56 2.49
C ALA A 107 -4.03 2.69 1.55
N LEU A 108 -2.89 2.22 2.06
CA LEU A 108 -2.01 1.35 1.31
C LEU A 108 -2.65 -0.03 1.18
N ARG A 109 -2.94 -0.46 -0.07
CA ARG A 109 -3.56 -1.76 -0.33
C ARG A 109 -2.53 -2.85 -0.53
N ALA A 110 -1.56 -2.65 -1.41
CA ALA A 110 -0.54 -3.65 -1.71
C ALA A 110 0.76 -3.02 -2.21
N TRP A 111 1.85 -3.76 -1.97
CA TRP A 111 3.18 -3.45 -2.47
C TRP A 111 3.70 -4.64 -3.29
N PHE A 112 4.12 -4.38 -4.54
CA PHE A 112 4.74 -5.35 -5.44
C PHE A 112 6.18 -4.95 -5.70
N TYR A 113 7.06 -5.90 -5.49
CA TYR A 113 8.48 -5.75 -5.76
C TYR A 113 8.78 -6.06 -7.24
N PRO A 114 9.77 -5.38 -7.89
CA PRO A 114 10.15 -5.68 -9.27
C PRO A 114 10.61 -7.13 -9.44
N GLY A 115 10.24 -7.76 -10.55
CA GLY A 115 10.65 -9.12 -10.87
C GLY A 115 9.89 -10.23 -10.13
N GLN A 116 8.91 -9.86 -9.27
CA GLN A 116 8.05 -10.81 -8.57
C GLN A 116 6.62 -10.72 -9.08
N ASN A 117 5.95 -11.86 -9.28
CA ASN A 117 4.55 -11.91 -9.66
C ASN A 117 3.60 -11.90 -8.45
N TYR A 118 4.14 -11.91 -7.24
CA TYR A 118 3.40 -11.74 -6.00
C TYR A 118 3.81 -10.43 -5.30
N GLY A 119 2.91 -9.90 -4.53
CA GLY A 119 3.09 -8.72 -3.70
C GLY A 119 2.54 -8.96 -2.31
N HIS A 120 2.51 -7.92 -1.52
CA HIS A 120 2.17 -7.91 -0.11
C HIS A 120 0.90 -7.08 0.09
N ALA A 121 -0.26 -7.75 0.28
CA ALA A 121 -1.53 -7.11 0.61
C ALA A 121 -1.58 -6.79 2.10
N PHE A 122 -1.82 -5.53 2.45
CA PHE A 122 -1.83 -5.04 3.83
C PHE A 122 -3.12 -5.39 4.55
N ILE A 123 -2.98 -5.81 5.82
CA ILE A 123 -4.09 -6.24 6.67
C ILE A 123 -4.29 -5.17 7.74
N TYR A 124 -5.47 -4.61 7.81
CA TYR A 124 -5.84 -3.56 8.75
C TYR A 124 -6.50 -4.15 10.01
N SER A 125 -6.65 -3.35 11.05
CA SER A 125 -7.57 -3.69 12.13
C SER A 125 -9.01 -3.73 11.61
N GLU A 126 -9.89 -4.47 12.27
CA GLU A 126 -11.29 -4.54 11.88
C GLU A 126 -11.95 -3.15 11.84
N THR A 127 -11.65 -2.31 12.82
CA THR A 127 -12.14 -0.92 12.87
C THR A 127 -11.63 -0.08 11.70
N GLU A 128 -10.33 -0.14 11.38
CA GLU A 128 -9.75 0.58 10.24
C GLU A 128 -10.31 0.05 8.91
N ALA A 129 -10.34 -1.27 8.72
CA ALA A 129 -10.86 -1.91 7.52
C ALA A 129 -12.31 -1.53 7.25
N ARG A 130 -13.15 -1.51 8.27
CA ARG A 130 -14.55 -1.07 8.19
C ARG A 130 -14.67 0.39 7.72
N ASN A 131 -13.84 1.26 8.27
CA ASN A 131 -13.79 2.67 7.86
C ASN A 131 -13.27 2.85 6.44
N ILE A 132 -12.23 2.11 6.05
CA ILE A 132 -11.67 2.16 4.71
C ILE A 132 -12.69 1.60 3.70
N ALA A 133 -13.26 0.43 3.93
CA ALA A 133 -14.23 -0.21 3.04
C ALA A 133 -15.48 0.66 2.80
N LYS A 134 -15.98 1.31 3.85
CA LYS A 134 -17.11 2.25 3.73
C LYS A 134 -16.78 3.45 2.83
N ARG A 135 -15.55 3.96 2.88
CA ARG A 135 -15.11 5.13 2.09
C ARG A 135 -14.78 4.78 0.64
N THR A 136 -14.30 3.57 0.39
CA THR A 136 -13.79 3.14 -0.92
C THR A 136 -14.81 2.32 -1.72
N GLY A 137 -15.82 1.75 -1.04
CA GLY A 137 -16.76 0.83 -1.66
C GLY A 137 -16.20 -0.57 -1.91
N ARG A 138 -14.96 -0.86 -1.47
CA ARG A 138 -14.25 -2.12 -1.74
C ARG A 138 -14.02 -2.93 -0.45
N PRO A 139 -13.98 -4.26 -0.56
CA PRO A 139 -13.55 -5.09 0.57
C PRO A 139 -12.10 -4.82 0.95
N VAL A 140 -11.81 -4.78 2.27
CA VAL A 140 -10.49 -4.51 2.84
C VAL A 140 -10.11 -5.65 3.77
N LEU A 141 -8.88 -6.15 3.64
CA LEU A 141 -8.35 -7.20 4.53
C LEU A 141 -8.32 -6.73 5.97
N SER A 142 -8.76 -7.58 6.88
CA SER A 142 -8.85 -7.26 8.29
C SER A 142 -8.43 -8.41 9.20
N MET A 143 -7.93 -8.05 10.37
CA MET A 143 -7.78 -8.91 11.53
C MET A 143 -8.39 -8.20 12.75
N ARG A 144 -8.65 -8.96 13.82
CA ARG A 144 -9.22 -8.40 15.05
C ARG A 144 -8.39 -7.24 15.60
N ASP A 145 -9.04 -6.23 16.15
CA ASP A 145 -8.42 -5.01 16.64
C ASP A 145 -7.34 -5.27 17.71
N ASP A 146 -7.58 -6.20 18.64
CA ASP A 146 -6.63 -6.56 19.70
C ASP A 146 -5.32 -7.18 19.15
N VAL A 147 -5.41 -7.93 18.06
CA VAL A 147 -4.24 -8.50 17.37
C VAL A 147 -3.56 -7.45 16.52
N ALA A 148 -4.32 -6.68 15.76
CA ALA A 148 -3.82 -5.61 14.90
C ALA A 148 -3.06 -4.52 15.68
N ALA A 149 -3.40 -4.28 16.95
CA ALA A 149 -2.66 -3.36 17.82
C ALA A 149 -1.16 -3.71 17.95
N ASN A 150 -0.76 -4.94 17.61
CA ASN A 150 0.64 -5.33 17.57
C ASN A 150 1.40 -4.75 16.37
N SER A 151 0.72 -4.38 15.26
CA SER A 151 1.38 -3.80 14.09
C SER A 151 2.07 -2.47 14.39
N SER A 152 1.56 -1.71 15.36
CA SER A 152 2.16 -0.44 15.80
C SER A 152 3.42 -0.62 16.68
N LYS A 153 3.82 -1.87 16.97
CA LYS A 153 5.00 -2.19 17.78
C LYS A 153 6.11 -2.69 16.85
N PRO A 154 7.16 -1.86 16.60
CA PRO A 154 8.24 -2.26 15.71
C PRO A 154 8.94 -3.53 16.21
N ALA A 155 8.89 -4.60 15.42
CA ALA A 155 9.54 -5.89 15.71
C ALA A 155 10.69 -6.15 14.72
N LYS A 156 11.79 -6.68 15.22
CA LYS A 156 13.00 -6.94 14.43
C LYS A 156 13.20 -8.41 14.08
N SER A 157 12.35 -9.29 14.57
CA SER A 157 12.42 -10.73 14.35
C SER A 157 11.03 -11.32 14.09
N ALA A 158 10.97 -12.33 13.23
CA ALA A 158 9.75 -13.11 12.99
C ALA A 158 9.31 -13.91 14.22
N HIS A 159 10.21 -14.13 15.18
CA HIS A 159 9.94 -14.80 16.45
C HIS A 159 9.44 -13.85 17.56
N ASP A 160 9.33 -12.56 17.27
CA ASP A 160 8.72 -11.61 18.20
C ASP A 160 7.25 -12.00 18.45
N ALA A 161 6.84 -11.97 19.72
CA ALA A 161 5.49 -12.39 20.10
C ALA A 161 4.39 -11.59 19.38
N SER A 162 4.65 -10.31 19.08
CA SER A 162 3.75 -9.46 18.31
C SER A 162 3.58 -9.95 16.87
N VAL A 163 4.67 -10.34 16.22
CA VAL A 163 4.66 -10.90 14.85
C VAL A 163 3.98 -12.24 14.82
N VAL A 164 4.34 -13.14 15.76
CA VAL A 164 3.72 -14.47 15.87
C VAL A 164 2.21 -14.35 16.07
N ALA A 165 1.77 -13.44 16.94
CA ALA A 165 0.33 -13.21 17.16
C ALA A 165 -0.38 -12.77 15.89
N MET A 166 0.20 -11.82 15.12
CA MET A 166 -0.37 -11.35 13.86
C MET A 166 -0.36 -12.43 12.76
N LYS A 167 0.70 -13.23 12.66
CA LYS A 167 0.79 -14.33 11.67
C LYS A 167 -0.26 -15.44 11.92
N ASN A 168 -0.59 -15.68 13.18
CA ASN A 168 -1.59 -16.68 13.58
C ASN A 168 -3.03 -16.11 13.61
N ALA A 169 -3.21 -14.85 13.27
CA ALA A 169 -4.53 -14.23 13.27
C ALA A 169 -5.45 -14.82 12.18
N ASN A 170 -6.73 -14.93 12.50
CA ASN A 170 -7.74 -15.15 11.48
C ASN A 170 -7.91 -13.88 10.66
N VAL A 171 -7.60 -13.95 9.36
CA VAL A 171 -7.74 -12.83 8.42
C VAL A 171 -8.97 -13.03 7.56
N GLN A 172 -9.82 -12.03 7.54
CA GLN A 172 -11.02 -11.93 6.71
C GLN A 172 -10.97 -10.65 5.88
N ALA A 173 -12.04 -10.32 5.19
CA ALA A 173 -12.21 -8.99 4.61
C ALA A 173 -13.50 -8.36 5.12
N ILE A 174 -13.53 -7.02 5.20
CA ILE A 174 -14.73 -6.24 5.52
C ILE A 174 -15.21 -5.56 4.24
N ASN A 175 -16.47 -5.78 3.88
CA ASN A 175 -17.07 -5.11 2.73
C ASN A 175 -17.56 -3.69 3.08
N SER A 176 -18.06 -2.96 2.07
CA SER A 176 -18.52 -1.57 2.22
C SER A 176 -19.74 -1.41 3.16
N THR A 177 -20.49 -2.48 3.42
CA THR A 177 -21.59 -2.50 4.39
C THR A 177 -21.16 -2.84 5.80
N GLY A 178 -19.85 -3.12 6.00
CA GLY A 178 -19.25 -3.46 7.29
C GLY A 178 -19.40 -4.93 7.68
N GLN A 179 -19.78 -5.81 6.75
CA GLN A 179 -19.89 -7.24 6.98
C GLN A 179 -18.58 -7.94 6.69
N GLU A 180 -18.28 -8.97 7.47
CA GLU A 180 -17.18 -9.89 7.18
C GLU A 180 -17.52 -10.73 5.93
N VAL A 181 -16.54 -10.82 5.03
CA VAL A 181 -16.60 -11.60 3.80
C VAL A 181 -15.29 -12.36 3.61
N ASP A 182 -15.26 -13.31 2.68
CA ASP A 182 -14.05 -14.05 2.39
C ASP A 182 -12.91 -13.11 1.94
N LYS A 183 -11.71 -13.33 2.46
CA LYS A 183 -10.51 -12.52 2.17
C LYS A 183 -10.16 -12.45 0.68
N SER A 184 -10.53 -13.46 -0.12
CA SER A 184 -10.31 -13.48 -1.56
C SER A 184 -11.00 -12.31 -2.28
N GLN A 185 -12.08 -11.75 -1.70
CA GLN A 185 -12.75 -10.59 -2.28
C GLN A 185 -11.91 -9.31 -2.20
N ALA A 186 -11.00 -9.20 -1.24
CA ALA A 186 -10.09 -8.08 -1.11
C ALA A 186 -8.81 -8.22 -1.95
N ILE A 187 -8.42 -9.47 -2.32
CA ILE A 187 -7.18 -9.79 -3.03
C ILE A 187 -7.42 -9.99 -4.54
N GLN A 188 -8.65 -9.88 -5.02
CA GLN A 188 -8.95 -10.12 -6.43
C GLN A 188 -8.09 -9.25 -7.36
N PRO A 189 -7.52 -9.85 -8.45
CA PRO A 189 -6.88 -9.08 -9.50
C PRO A 189 -7.89 -8.08 -10.05
N GLU A 190 -7.49 -6.83 -10.19
CA GLU A 190 -8.32 -5.87 -10.90
C GLU A 190 -8.53 -6.38 -12.34
N PRO A 191 -9.78 -6.35 -12.84
CA PRO A 191 -10.00 -6.67 -14.24
C PRO A 191 -9.11 -5.75 -15.06
N ASN A 192 -8.34 -6.31 -16.01
CA ASN A 192 -7.48 -5.58 -16.91
C ASN A 192 -8.22 -4.32 -17.38
N GLN A 193 -7.80 -3.15 -16.93
CA GLN A 193 -8.18 -1.91 -17.58
C GLN A 193 -7.48 -1.94 -18.95
N THR A 194 -8.14 -2.57 -19.89
CA THR A 194 -7.81 -2.42 -21.30
C THR A 194 -7.85 -0.93 -21.57
N SER A 195 -6.68 -0.37 -21.82
CA SER A 195 -6.51 1.03 -22.19
C SER A 195 -7.44 1.30 -23.36
N ALA A 196 -8.62 1.85 -23.06
CA ALA A 196 -9.48 2.42 -24.08
C ALA A 196 -8.73 3.63 -24.64
N SER A 197 -7.99 3.38 -25.72
CA SER A 197 -7.42 4.42 -26.57
C SER A 197 -8.56 5.35 -26.97
N ARG A 198 -8.62 6.53 -26.36
CA ARG A 198 -9.46 7.61 -26.89
C ARG A 198 -8.75 8.11 -28.14
N ARG A 199 -9.36 7.80 -29.26
CA ARG A 199 -9.12 8.48 -30.55
C ARG A 199 -9.64 9.92 -30.48
#